data_9781cc03c2b339da4858fc538062731f
#
_entry.id   9781cc03c2b339da4858fc538062731f
#
_cell.length_a   1.000
_cell.length_b   1.000
_cell.length_c   1.000
_cell.angle_alpha   90.00
_cell.angle_beta   90.00
_cell.angle_gamma   90.00
#
_symmetry.space_group_name_H-M   'P 1'
#
loop_
_entity.id
_entity.type
_entity.pdbx_description
1 polymer ?
#
loop_
_entity_poly.entity_id
_entity_poly.type
_entity_poly.pdbx_seq_one_letter_code
_entity_poly.pdbx_strand_id
1 'polypeptide(L)'
;MLALELFVDDRRICLAGMEDWAVMSVILSGVRHRDRDPEDSGRLDVAASGLSETDADGASYHARWERVDLQVGSKVVINVVEADEVDPPIRRYRSDREGREPAFTDEEIEQMEREDYARLKAKFEPDVEDQA
;
A
#
# COMPACT_ATOMS: atom_id res chain seq x y z
N MET A 1 -16.42 1.80 15.32
CA MET A 1 -15.33 1.23 14.49
C MET A 1 -14.03 1.97 14.70
N LEU A 2 -12.93 1.31 14.50
CA LEU A 2 -11.63 1.94 14.46
C LEU A 2 -11.55 2.94 13.31
N ALA A 3 -11.08 4.14 13.57
CA ALA A 3 -10.92 5.17 12.56
C ALA A 3 -9.61 5.92 12.73
N LEU A 4 -9.12 6.48 11.63
CA LEU A 4 -7.91 7.28 11.57
C LEU A 4 -8.30 8.71 11.21
N GLU A 5 -8.04 9.63 12.11
CA GLU A 5 -8.32 11.05 11.91
C GLU A 5 -7.05 11.75 11.48
N LEU A 6 -7.05 12.28 10.27
CA LEU A 6 -5.88 12.88 9.64
C LEU A 6 -5.99 14.39 9.65
N PHE A 7 -4.94 15.03 10.15
CA PHE A 7 -4.76 16.49 10.12
C PHE A 7 -3.49 16.85 9.37
N VAL A 8 -3.55 17.89 8.59
CA VAL A 8 -2.37 18.52 7.97
C VAL A 8 -2.41 20.00 8.30
N ASP A 9 -1.35 20.50 8.93
CA ASP A 9 -1.21 21.88 9.38
C ASP A 9 -2.45 22.37 10.16
N ASP A 10 -2.86 21.57 11.16
CA ASP A 10 -4.02 21.81 12.02
C ASP A 10 -5.38 21.79 11.31
N ARG A 11 -5.42 21.47 10.02
CA ARG A 11 -6.66 21.29 9.26
C ARG A 11 -7.03 19.82 9.22
N ARG A 12 -8.25 19.49 9.63
CA ARG A 12 -8.78 18.14 9.54
C ARG A 12 -9.01 17.80 8.06
N ILE A 13 -8.35 16.76 7.58
CA ILE A 13 -8.47 16.28 6.21
C ILE A 13 -9.60 15.26 6.08
N CYS A 14 -9.58 14.24 6.93
CA CYS A 14 -10.61 13.19 6.90
C CYS A 14 -10.63 12.41 8.21
N LEU A 15 -11.75 11.73 8.40
CA LEU A 15 -11.91 10.64 9.36
C LEU A 15 -12.14 9.37 8.54
N ALA A 16 -11.09 8.58 8.38
CA ALA A 16 -11.10 7.38 7.55
C ALA A 16 -11.39 6.14 8.38
N GLY A 17 -12.31 5.33 7.94
CA GLY A 17 -12.65 4.09 8.62
C GLY A 17 -13.53 3.19 7.77
N MET A 18 -13.57 1.94 8.12
CA MET A 18 -14.41 0.90 7.52
C MET A 18 -14.80 -0.08 8.60
N GLU A 19 -16.04 -0.56 8.61
CA GLU A 19 -16.43 -1.60 9.56
C GLU A 19 -15.79 -2.95 9.24
N ASP A 20 -15.65 -3.24 7.97
CA ASP A 20 -15.13 -4.49 7.42
C ASP A 20 -13.66 -4.38 6.99
N TRP A 21 -12.88 -3.56 7.66
CA TRP A 21 -11.48 -3.38 7.29
C TRP A 21 -10.63 -4.61 7.56
N ALA A 22 -9.79 -4.96 6.59
CA ALA A 22 -8.66 -5.87 6.76
C ALA A 22 -7.36 -5.08 6.93
N VAL A 23 -7.24 -3.97 6.20
CA VAL A 23 -6.10 -3.06 6.29
C VAL A 23 -6.60 -1.63 6.32
N MET A 24 -6.11 -0.86 7.26
CA MET A 24 -6.26 0.60 7.29
C MET A 24 -4.88 1.21 7.33
N SER A 25 -4.63 2.19 6.50
CA SER A 25 -3.32 2.83 6.43
C SER A 25 -3.40 4.33 6.17
N VAL A 26 -2.42 5.05 6.68
CA VAL A 26 -2.09 6.40 6.26
C VAL A 26 -0.66 6.33 5.72
N ILE A 27 -0.48 6.72 4.48
CA ILE A 27 0.82 6.63 3.83
C ILE A 27 1.30 8.04 3.50
N LEU A 28 2.48 8.35 4.00
CA LEU A 28 3.23 9.53 3.62
C LEU A 28 4.27 9.10 2.60
N SER A 29 4.15 9.60 1.38
CA SER A 29 5.01 9.21 0.27
C SER A 29 5.85 10.38 -0.20
N GLY A 30 7.12 10.09 -0.48
CA GLY A 30 8.00 11.02 -1.15
C GLY A 30 8.49 10.39 -2.44
N VAL A 31 8.38 11.11 -3.53
CA VAL A 31 8.84 10.67 -4.85
C VAL A 31 9.72 11.74 -5.48
N ARG A 32 10.89 11.35 -5.94
CA ARG A 32 11.85 12.22 -6.59
C ARG A 32 12.55 11.46 -7.71
N HIS A 33 12.61 12.09 -8.89
CA HIS A 33 13.15 11.48 -10.10
C HIS A 33 14.36 12.27 -10.63
N ARG A 34 15.43 12.38 -9.85
CA ARG A 34 16.66 13.10 -10.24
C ARG A 34 17.44 12.41 -11.36
N ASP A 35 17.17 11.14 -11.60
CA ASP A 35 17.72 10.40 -12.73
C ASP A 35 17.17 10.93 -14.08
N ARG A 36 15.94 11.44 -14.08
CA ARG A 36 15.28 12.03 -15.26
C ARG A 36 15.38 13.55 -15.29
N ASP A 37 15.34 14.17 -14.10
CA ASP A 37 15.39 15.60 -13.91
C ASP A 37 16.26 15.90 -12.68
N PRO A 38 17.52 16.33 -12.88
CA PRO A 38 18.43 16.63 -11.77
C PRO A 38 17.93 17.72 -10.83
N GLU A 39 17.03 18.58 -11.29
CA GLU A 39 16.46 19.67 -10.49
C GLU A 39 15.16 19.30 -9.78
N ASP A 40 14.70 18.07 -9.94
CA ASP A 40 13.50 17.60 -9.27
C ASP A 40 13.71 17.65 -7.75
N SER A 41 12.97 18.53 -7.09
CA SER A 41 12.97 18.69 -5.63
C SER A 41 12.12 17.61 -4.94
N GLY A 42 11.36 16.86 -5.71
CA GLY A 42 10.48 15.81 -5.21
C GLY A 42 9.07 16.29 -4.90
N ARG A 43 8.20 15.32 -4.68
CA ARG A 43 6.81 15.50 -4.25
C ARG A 43 6.58 14.70 -3.00
N LEU A 44 5.94 15.34 -2.03
CA LEU A 44 5.50 14.70 -0.80
C LEU A 44 3.99 14.75 -0.73
N ASP A 45 3.37 13.67 -0.33
CA ASP A 45 1.93 13.64 -0.10
C ASP A 45 1.58 12.67 1.02
N VAL A 46 0.37 12.80 1.52
CA VAL A 46 -0.20 11.91 2.52
C VAL A 46 -1.63 11.57 2.13
N ALA A 47 -2.01 10.32 2.31
CA ALA A 47 -3.36 9.84 2.06
C ALA A 47 -3.72 8.69 2.99
N ALA A 48 -4.99 8.66 3.38
CA ALA A 48 -5.56 7.52 4.07
C ALA A 48 -6.21 6.58 3.05
N SER A 49 -6.10 5.29 3.30
CA SER A 49 -6.71 4.25 2.48
C SER A 49 -7.07 3.03 3.32
N GLY A 50 -7.91 2.19 2.77
CA GLY A 50 -8.31 0.96 3.42
C GLY A 50 -8.58 -0.14 2.41
N LEU A 51 -8.48 -1.37 2.88
CA LEU A 51 -8.85 -2.58 2.16
C LEU A 51 -9.81 -3.36 3.04
N SER A 52 -10.97 -3.72 2.50
CA SER A 52 -11.93 -4.52 3.22
C SER A 52 -11.53 -5.98 3.29
N GLU A 53 -12.09 -6.71 4.27
CA GLU A 53 -12.04 -8.15 4.27
C GLU A 53 -12.73 -8.70 3.02
N THR A 54 -12.35 -9.89 2.62
CA THR A 54 -12.97 -10.59 1.50
C THR A 54 -14.37 -11.03 1.89
N ASP A 55 -15.36 -10.67 1.08
CA ASP A 55 -16.75 -11.07 1.29
C ASP A 55 -17.02 -12.51 0.84
N ALA A 56 -18.27 -12.96 0.97
CA ALA A 56 -18.67 -14.31 0.61
C ALA A 56 -18.45 -14.64 -0.88
N ASP A 57 -18.42 -13.62 -1.73
CA ASP A 57 -18.18 -13.76 -3.18
C ASP A 57 -16.69 -13.73 -3.54
N GLY A 58 -15.81 -13.61 -2.55
CA GLY A 58 -14.37 -13.53 -2.76
C GLY A 58 -13.87 -12.14 -3.17
N ALA A 59 -14.71 -11.13 -3.01
CA ALA A 59 -14.37 -9.75 -3.38
C ALA A 59 -13.95 -8.95 -2.16
N SER A 60 -12.97 -8.08 -2.34
CA SER A 60 -12.57 -7.04 -1.39
C SER A 60 -12.66 -5.68 -2.07
N TYR A 61 -12.75 -4.63 -1.25
CA TYR A 61 -12.90 -3.25 -1.74
C TYR A 61 -11.79 -2.39 -1.21
N HIS A 62 -11.22 -1.57 -2.10
CA HIS A 62 -10.32 -0.50 -1.73
C HIS A 62 -11.13 0.77 -1.52
N ALA A 63 -10.80 1.50 -0.48
CA ALA A 63 -11.32 2.84 -0.21
C ALA A 63 -10.16 3.81 -0.11
N ARG A 64 -10.33 4.99 -0.68
CA ARG A 64 -9.35 6.07 -0.62
C ARG A 64 -10.03 7.35 -0.19
N TRP A 65 -9.38 8.04 0.74
CA TRP A 65 -9.76 9.38 1.18
C TRP A 65 -8.89 10.43 0.50
N GLU A 66 -9.13 11.69 0.83
CA GLU A 66 -8.44 12.81 0.21
C GLU A 66 -6.91 12.69 0.36
N ARG A 67 -6.22 12.92 -0.73
CA ARG A 67 -4.76 13.02 -0.78
C ARG A 67 -4.36 14.48 -0.66
N VAL A 68 -3.38 14.77 0.17
CA VAL A 68 -2.90 16.12 0.42
C VAL A 68 -1.43 16.22 0.08
N ASP A 69 -1.07 17.21 -0.73
CA ASP A 69 0.32 17.53 -1.02
C ASP A 69 0.96 18.18 0.20
N LEU A 70 2.18 17.79 0.49
CA LEU A 70 2.97 18.27 1.61
C LEU A 70 4.20 19.01 1.11
N GLN A 71 4.76 19.88 1.96
CA GLN A 71 6.01 20.55 1.74
C GLN A 71 6.84 20.51 3.01
N VAL A 72 8.12 20.87 2.91
CA VAL A 72 8.98 20.99 4.08
C VAL A 72 8.36 21.99 5.07
N GLY A 73 8.22 21.57 6.32
CA GLY A 73 7.52 22.34 7.35
C GLY A 73 6.07 21.92 7.58
N SER A 74 5.48 21.12 6.68
CA SER A 74 4.15 20.56 6.91
C SER A 74 4.15 19.64 8.13
N LYS A 75 3.08 19.72 8.92
CA LYS A 75 2.87 18.88 10.09
C LYS A 75 1.70 17.94 9.84
N VAL A 76 1.94 16.65 9.97
CA VAL A 76 0.92 15.61 9.83
C VAL A 76 0.64 15.02 11.21
N VAL A 77 -0.64 14.99 11.58
CA VAL A 77 -1.09 14.38 12.83
C VAL A 77 -2.15 13.33 12.50
N ILE A 78 -1.97 12.16 13.05
CA ILE A 78 -2.90 11.04 12.90
C ILE A 78 -3.36 10.64 14.29
N ASN A 79 -4.67 10.74 14.54
CA ASN A 79 -5.27 10.23 15.77
C ASN A 79 -5.97 8.91 15.47
N VAL A 80 -5.69 7.91 16.29
CA VAL A 80 -6.42 6.65 16.24
C VAL A 80 -7.61 6.79 17.18
N VAL A 81 -8.81 6.72 16.65
CA VAL A 81 -10.04 6.98 17.41
C VAL A 81 -11.07 5.88 17.19
N GLU A 82 -12.01 5.80 18.11
CA GLU A 82 -13.23 5.01 17.95
C GLU A 82 -14.33 5.94 17.43
N ALA A 83 -15.03 5.56 16.36
CA ALA A 83 -16.06 6.38 15.76
C ALA A 83 -17.27 5.55 15.34
N ASP A 84 -18.45 6.14 15.45
CA ASP A 84 -19.68 5.53 14.96
C ASP A 84 -19.89 5.79 13.47
N GLU A 85 -19.46 6.95 13.00
CA GLU A 85 -19.55 7.38 11.63
C GLU A 85 -18.20 7.90 11.14
N VAL A 86 -17.91 7.66 9.88
CA VAL A 86 -16.67 8.11 9.22
C VAL A 86 -17.02 8.88 7.95
N ASP A 87 -16.04 9.64 7.46
CA ASP A 87 -16.23 10.35 6.20
C ASP A 87 -16.32 9.33 5.06
N PRO A 88 -17.19 9.55 4.07
CA PRO A 88 -17.21 8.69 2.90
C PRO A 88 -15.90 8.79 2.15
N PRO A 89 -15.37 7.67 1.63
CA PRO A 89 -14.18 7.72 0.80
C PRO A 89 -14.48 8.46 -0.50
N ILE A 90 -13.49 9.16 -1.04
CA ILE A 90 -13.63 9.83 -2.33
C ILE A 90 -13.60 8.85 -3.50
N ARG A 91 -13.06 7.65 -3.27
CA ARG A 91 -13.01 6.58 -4.25
C ARG A 91 -13.14 5.25 -3.57
N ARG A 92 -14.01 4.42 -4.11
CA ARG A 92 -14.17 3.03 -3.68
C ARG A 92 -14.17 2.17 -4.94
N TYR A 93 -13.35 1.14 -4.97
CA TYR A 93 -13.31 0.23 -6.12
C TYR A 93 -13.10 -1.20 -5.66
N ARG A 94 -13.72 -2.10 -6.39
CA ARG A 94 -13.62 -3.52 -6.13
C ARG A 94 -12.25 -4.03 -6.57
N SER A 95 -11.59 -4.73 -5.65
CA SER A 95 -10.39 -5.51 -5.98
C SER A 95 -10.86 -6.88 -6.43
N ASP A 96 -11.07 -7.04 -7.72
CA ASP A 96 -11.54 -8.29 -8.29
C ASP A 96 -10.35 -9.06 -8.84
N ARG A 97 -10.07 -10.22 -8.25
CA ARG A 97 -9.10 -11.15 -8.81
C ARG A 97 -9.71 -11.99 -9.93
N GLU A 98 -11.06 -12.09 -9.96
CA GLU A 98 -11.78 -12.73 -11.05
C GLU A 98 -11.85 -11.74 -12.23
N GLY A 99 -11.27 -12.09 -13.35
CA GLY A 99 -11.27 -11.27 -14.57
C GLY A 99 -10.00 -10.46 -14.81
N ARG A 100 -9.04 -10.46 -13.87
CA ARG A 100 -7.66 -10.10 -14.20
C ARG A 100 -6.94 -11.36 -14.59
N GLU A 101 -6.44 -11.40 -15.82
CA GLU A 101 -5.45 -12.41 -16.15
C GLU A 101 -4.30 -12.27 -15.15
N PRO A 102 -3.88 -13.35 -14.49
CA PRO A 102 -2.73 -13.28 -13.62
C PRO A 102 -1.54 -12.78 -14.44
N ALA A 103 -0.74 -11.89 -13.86
CA ALA A 103 0.46 -11.35 -14.51
C ALA A 103 1.41 -12.45 -14.99
N PHE A 104 1.34 -13.62 -14.32
CA PHE A 104 2.14 -14.79 -14.64
C PHE A 104 1.28 -16.06 -14.60
N THR A 105 1.58 -17.01 -15.47
CA THR A 105 0.98 -18.34 -15.43
C THR A 105 1.56 -19.14 -14.25
N ASP A 106 0.87 -20.21 -13.85
CA ASP A 106 1.37 -21.11 -12.79
C ASP A 106 2.74 -21.70 -13.15
N GLU A 107 2.94 -22.00 -14.43
CA GLU A 107 4.23 -22.51 -14.94
C GLU A 107 5.33 -21.47 -14.84
N GLU A 108 5.03 -20.21 -15.15
CA GLU A 108 5.99 -19.11 -15.02
C GLU A 108 6.34 -18.84 -13.55
N ILE A 109 5.36 -18.91 -12.65
CA ILE A 109 5.59 -18.78 -11.20
C ILE A 109 6.49 -19.92 -10.71
N GLU A 110 6.20 -21.14 -11.10
CA GLU A 110 7.02 -22.30 -10.72
C GLU A 110 8.47 -22.14 -11.22
N GLN A 111 8.65 -21.66 -12.43
CA GLN A 111 9.97 -21.40 -12.98
C GLN A 111 10.73 -20.33 -12.18
N MET A 112 10.04 -19.24 -11.83
CA MET A 112 10.61 -18.18 -10.98
C MET A 112 11.01 -18.71 -9.61
N GLU A 113 10.18 -19.54 -9.00
CA GLU A 113 10.47 -20.16 -7.72
C GLU A 113 11.69 -21.08 -7.79
N ARG A 114 11.84 -21.85 -8.86
CA ARG A 114 13.01 -22.71 -9.08
C ARG A 114 14.29 -21.92 -9.27
N GLU A 115 14.24 -20.82 -9.99
CA GLU A 115 15.38 -19.92 -10.17
C GLU A 115 15.76 -19.26 -8.84
N ASP A 116 14.79 -18.81 -8.06
CA ASP A 116 15.02 -18.26 -6.74
C ASP A 116 15.64 -19.30 -5.79
N TYR A 117 15.12 -20.51 -5.82
CA TYR A 117 15.68 -21.60 -5.02
C TYR A 117 17.15 -21.89 -5.39
N ALA A 118 17.46 -21.99 -6.67
CA ALA A 118 18.83 -22.22 -7.14
C ALA A 118 19.77 -21.09 -6.71
N ARG A 119 19.31 -19.85 -6.81
CA ARG A 119 20.08 -18.68 -6.39
C ARG A 119 20.32 -18.66 -4.88
N LEU A 120 19.31 -18.94 -4.09
CA LEU A 120 19.41 -18.97 -2.63
C LEU A 120 20.25 -20.14 -2.15
N LYS A 121 20.13 -21.29 -2.78
CA LYS A 121 20.95 -22.47 -2.50
C LYS A 121 22.41 -22.18 -2.76
N ALA A 122 22.74 -21.56 -3.89
CA ALA A 122 24.13 -21.19 -4.22
C ALA A 122 24.69 -20.18 -3.23
N LYS A 123 23.85 -19.29 -2.70
CA LYS A 123 24.26 -18.26 -1.74
C LYS A 123 24.48 -18.81 -0.34
N PHE A 124 23.62 -19.69 0.14
CA PHE A 124 23.62 -20.15 1.53
C PHE A 124 24.16 -21.56 1.71
N GLU A 125 24.17 -22.39 0.65
CA GLU A 125 24.69 -23.76 0.63
C GLU A 125 25.62 -23.89 -0.55
N PRO A 126 26.84 -23.29 -0.50
CA PRO A 126 27.80 -23.43 -1.59
C PRO A 126 28.12 -24.91 -1.79
N ASP A 127 28.24 -25.32 -3.05
CA ASP A 127 28.53 -26.70 -3.41
C ASP A 127 29.89 -27.15 -2.80
N VAL A 128 29.87 -28.29 -2.13
CA VAL A 128 31.06 -28.84 -1.46
C VAL A 128 32.16 -29.14 -2.46
N GLU A 129 31.84 -29.46 -3.71
CA GLU A 129 32.81 -29.68 -4.78
C GLU A 129 33.62 -28.42 -5.11
N ASP A 130 33.06 -27.25 -4.93
CA ASP A 130 33.76 -25.98 -5.15
C ASP A 130 34.73 -25.62 -4.03
N GLN A 131 34.73 -26.38 -2.94
CA GLN A 131 35.61 -26.18 -1.78
C GLN A 131 36.82 -27.12 -1.77
N ALA A 132 36.90 -28.01 -2.73
CA ALA A 132 37.97 -28.98 -2.81
C ALA A 132 39.25 -28.42 -3.47
#